data_e28c2db0a683e54f592ff2cf45ec2092
#
_entry.id   e28c2db0a683e54f592ff2cf45ec2092
#
_cell.length_a   1.000
_cell.length_b   1.000
_cell.length_c   1.000
_cell.angle_alpha   90.00
_cell.angle_beta   90.00
_cell.angle_gamma   90.00
#
_symmetry.space_group_name_H-M   'P 1'
#
loop_
_entity.id
_entity.type
_entity.pdbx_description
1 polymer ?
#
loop_
_entity_poly.entity_id
_entity_poly.type
_entity_poly.pdbx_seq_one_letter_code
_entity_poly.pdbx_strand_id
1 'polypeptide(L)'
;VPGPRPNEYHPAFEEYCEAIWELSEDDIEVIQARIAERLSVSRPAVSEMIRKMEGEGLISLGSSISLTDKGRTLAERVVRRHRLAERLLTDILGLSWAEAHQEAGKWEHVISDSVEQAMVRVLGEPTTCPHGNPIPGAAYDPPDTRRLVDLDVGSGFTINRIPEELEFSPGLLEFLEDNDLLPGQRGVVTAMSPDGTATVEIEGRTIGIGAFATQRILVA
;
A
#
# COMPACT_ATOMS: atom_id res chain seq x y z
N VAL A 1 -4.29 -3.83 -35.18
CA VAL A 1 -4.29 -3.78 -33.71
C VAL A 1 -5.73 -3.92 -33.28
N PRO A 2 -6.12 -4.93 -32.48
CA PRO A 2 -7.47 -4.98 -31.93
C PRO A 2 -7.72 -3.71 -31.11
N GLY A 3 -8.87 -3.09 -31.28
CA GLY A 3 -9.31 -1.96 -30.44
C GLY A 3 -9.45 -2.36 -28.96
N PRO A 4 -9.52 -1.39 -28.03
CA PRO A 4 -9.66 -1.69 -26.61
C PRO A 4 -10.88 -2.61 -26.38
N ARG A 5 -10.69 -3.59 -25.51
CA ARG A 5 -11.77 -4.52 -25.14
C ARG A 5 -12.89 -3.75 -24.42
N PRO A 6 -14.17 -4.13 -24.55
CA PRO A 6 -15.30 -3.38 -23.99
C PRO A 6 -15.28 -3.17 -22.46
N ASN A 7 -14.29 -3.69 -21.74
CA ASN A 7 -14.14 -3.60 -20.28
C ASN A 7 -12.78 -3.03 -19.83
N GLU A 8 -11.98 -2.46 -20.72
CA GLU A 8 -10.75 -1.78 -20.32
C GLU A 8 -11.08 -0.34 -19.92
N TYR A 9 -11.02 -0.06 -18.62
CA TYR A 9 -11.11 1.30 -18.09
C TYR A 9 -9.85 2.09 -18.45
N HIS A 10 -10.02 3.41 -18.60
CA HIS A 10 -8.90 4.32 -18.77
C HIS A 10 -8.01 4.27 -17.52
N PRO A 11 -6.67 4.23 -17.64
CA PRO A 11 -5.74 4.18 -16.51
C PRO A 11 -6.06 5.17 -15.38
N ALA A 12 -6.53 6.38 -15.71
CA ALA A 12 -6.93 7.35 -14.69
C ALA A 12 -8.08 6.90 -13.78
N PHE A 13 -8.99 6.02 -14.22
CA PHE A 13 -10.01 5.44 -13.33
C PHE A 13 -9.41 4.38 -12.43
N GLU A 14 -8.43 3.63 -12.93
CA GLU A 14 -7.70 2.63 -12.17
C GLU A 14 -6.93 3.29 -11.03
N GLU A 15 -6.11 4.28 -11.32
CA GLU A 15 -5.36 5.10 -10.34
C GLU A 15 -6.25 5.67 -9.21
N TYR A 16 -7.41 6.23 -9.58
CA TYR A 16 -8.32 6.78 -8.58
C TYR A 16 -9.03 5.71 -7.75
N CYS A 17 -9.41 4.58 -8.35
CA CYS A 17 -10.00 3.47 -7.62
C CYS A 17 -8.98 2.84 -6.67
N GLU A 18 -7.73 2.70 -7.08
CA GLU A 18 -6.61 2.26 -6.27
C GLU A 18 -6.37 3.19 -5.09
N ALA A 19 -6.20 4.50 -5.32
CA ALA A 19 -6.01 5.48 -4.25
C ALA A 19 -7.16 5.48 -3.22
N ILE A 20 -8.42 5.31 -3.67
CA ILE A 20 -9.58 5.19 -2.78
C ILE A 20 -9.53 3.89 -1.98
N TRP A 21 -9.11 2.78 -2.60
CA TRP A 21 -8.95 1.50 -1.94
C TRP A 21 -7.90 1.58 -0.83
N GLU A 22 -6.69 2.04 -1.16
CA GLU A 22 -5.56 2.14 -0.24
C GLU A 22 -5.84 3.07 0.95
N LEU A 23 -6.41 4.25 0.70
CA LEU A 23 -6.84 5.14 1.78
C LEU A 23 -7.84 4.45 2.71
N SER A 24 -8.78 3.68 2.15
CA SER A 24 -9.78 2.94 2.94
C SER A 24 -9.14 1.77 3.71
N GLU A 25 -8.16 1.10 3.12
CA GLU A 25 -7.44 -0.02 3.74
C GLU A 25 -6.58 0.44 4.93
N ASP A 26 -6.08 1.68 4.87
CA ASP A 26 -5.30 2.31 5.93
C ASP A 26 -6.17 3.09 6.95
N ASP A 27 -7.50 2.89 6.95
CA ASP A 27 -8.48 3.61 7.81
C ASP A 27 -8.41 5.14 7.68
N ILE A 28 -8.01 5.65 6.52
CA ILE A 28 -7.95 7.08 6.23
C ILE A 28 -9.28 7.53 5.61
N GLU A 29 -9.84 8.63 6.13
CA GLU A 29 -11.07 9.19 5.57
C GLU A 29 -10.88 9.59 4.11
N VAL A 30 -11.66 8.99 3.20
CA VAL A 30 -11.56 9.22 1.75
C VAL A 30 -12.32 10.48 1.37
N ILE A 31 -11.58 11.57 1.28
CA ILE A 31 -12.07 12.88 0.81
C ILE A 31 -11.24 13.37 -0.38
N GLN A 32 -11.80 14.28 -1.19
CA GLN A 32 -11.11 14.79 -2.38
C GLN A 32 -9.72 15.37 -2.08
N ALA A 33 -9.51 15.97 -0.90
CA ALA A 33 -8.22 16.52 -0.51
C ALA A 33 -7.15 15.42 -0.35
N ARG A 34 -7.50 14.28 0.24
CA ARG A 34 -6.60 13.14 0.42
C ARG A 34 -6.27 12.46 -0.91
N ILE A 35 -7.26 12.32 -1.79
CA ILE A 35 -7.03 11.82 -3.16
C ILE A 35 -6.10 12.75 -3.93
N ALA A 36 -6.29 14.08 -3.82
CA ALA A 36 -5.42 15.05 -4.48
C ALA A 36 -3.97 14.96 -4.00
N GLU A 37 -3.78 14.77 -2.68
CA GLU A 37 -2.48 14.57 -2.05
C GLU A 37 -1.83 13.26 -2.51
N ARG A 38 -2.56 12.13 -2.44
CA ARG A 38 -2.09 10.80 -2.83
C ARG A 38 -1.64 10.77 -4.29
N LEU A 39 -2.44 11.29 -5.21
CA LEU A 39 -2.16 11.28 -6.65
C LEU A 39 -1.32 12.46 -7.13
N SER A 40 -0.93 13.38 -6.25
CA SER A 40 -0.19 14.61 -6.59
C SER A 40 -0.85 15.43 -7.71
N VAL A 41 -2.19 15.51 -7.70
CA VAL A 41 -2.99 16.24 -8.69
C VAL A 41 -3.74 17.43 -8.06
N SER A 42 -4.19 18.35 -8.90
CA SER A 42 -4.93 19.52 -8.41
C SER A 42 -6.34 19.18 -7.93
N ARG A 43 -6.84 19.88 -6.90
CA ARG A 43 -8.22 19.71 -6.40
C ARG A 43 -9.31 19.84 -7.49
N PRO A 44 -9.21 20.80 -8.45
CA PRO A 44 -10.15 20.86 -9.58
C PRO A 44 -10.15 19.58 -10.43
N ALA A 45 -8.96 19.01 -10.72
CA ALA A 45 -8.86 17.75 -11.47
C ALA A 45 -9.52 16.59 -10.72
N VAL A 46 -9.30 16.48 -9.40
CA VAL A 46 -10.00 15.49 -8.57
C VAL A 46 -11.50 15.68 -8.64
N SER A 47 -12.00 16.91 -8.45
CA SER A 47 -13.44 17.19 -8.48
C SER A 47 -14.10 16.84 -9.83
N GLU A 48 -13.39 17.02 -10.94
CA GLU A 48 -13.86 16.60 -12.26
C GLU A 48 -13.89 15.08 -12.39
N MET A 49 -12.81 14.40 -11.97
CA MET A 49 -12.71 12.93 -12.04
C MET A 49 -13.75 12.26 -11.15
N ILE A 50 -13.94 12.72 -9.92
CA ILE A 50 -14.95 12.19 -8.98
C ILE A 50 -16.36 12.23 -9.60
N ARG A 51 -16.73 13.33 -10.30
CA ARG A 51 -18.00 13.40 -11.00
C ARG A 51 -18.12 12.40 -12.15
N LYS A 52 -17.02 12.17 -12.90
CA LYS A 52 -16.98 11.16 -13.96
C LYS A 52 -17.12 9.76 -13.39
N MET A 53 -16.39 9.45 -12.31
CA MET A 53 -16.44 8.14 -11.65
C MET A 53 -17.80 7.84 -11.03
N GLU A 54 -18.48 8.84 -10.45
CA GLU A 54 -19.86 8.69 -9.98
C GLU A 54 -20.80 8.39 -11.14
N GLY A 55 -20.69 9.14 -12.25
CA GLY A 55 -21.49 8.91 -13.47
C GLY A 55 -21.25 7.52 -14.10
N GLU A 56 -20.04 6.98 -13.98
CA GLU A 56 -19.69 5.61 -14.41
C GLU A 56 -20.12 4.54 -13.39
N GLY A 57 -20.61 4.95 -12.22
CA GLY A 57 -21.01 4.04 -11.15
C GLY A 57 -19.85 3.31 -10.48
N LEU A 58 -18.66 3.91 -10.45
CA LEU A 58 -17.47 3.37 -9.78
C LEU A 58 -17.40 3.75 -8.31
N ILE A 59 -17.97 4.90 -7.97
CA ILE A 59 -17.98 5.41 -6.60
C ILE A 59 -19.38 5.87 -6.20
N SER A 60 -19.59 6.00 -4.90
CA SER A 60 -20.74 6.67 -4.30
C SER A 60 -20.27 7.82 -3.40
N LEU A 61 -21.01 8.91 -3.41
CA LEU A 61 -20.77 10.10 -2.62
C LEU A 61 -21.70 10.13 -1.41
N GLY A 62 -21.12 10.19 -0.21
CA GLY A 62 -21.81 10.31 1.07
C GLY A 62 -21.09 11.30 1.98
N SER A 63 -20.94 10.96 3.26
CA SER A 63 -20.04 11.69 4.17
C SER A 63 -18.59 11.57 3.76
N SER A 64 -18.22 10.45 3.13
CA SER A 64 -16.94 10.17 2.48
C SER A 64 -17.17 9.59 1.09
N ILE A 65 -16.11 9.50 0.29
CA ILE A 65 -16.13 8.84 -1.03
C ILE A 65 -15.90 7.34 -0.79
N SER A 66 -16.72 6.48 -1.40
CA SER A 66 -16.56 5.03 -1.30
C SER A 66 -16.69 4.35 -2.66
N LEU A 67 -15.97 3.23 -2.85
CA LEU A 67 -16.10 2.41 -4.03
C LEU A 67 -17.44 1.67 -4.03
N THR A 68 -18.08 1.60 -5.19
CA THR A 68 -19.17 0.64 -5.46
C THR A 68 -18.58 -0.76 -5.67
N ASP A 69 -19.41 -1.79 -5.80
CA ASP A 69 -18.92 -3.14 -6.17
C ASP A 69 -18.12 -3.13 -7.49
N LYS A 70 -18.58 -2.31 -8.46
CA LYS A 70 -17.88 -2.12 -9.74
C LYS A 70 -16.51 -1.45 -9.55
N GLY A 71 -16.46 -0.38 -8.77
CA GLY A 71 -15.20 0.30 -8.44
C GLY A 71 -14.26 -0.57 -7.61
N ARG A 72 -14.81 -1.33 -6.65
CA ARG A 72 -14.06 -2.27 -5.84
C ARG A 72 -13.39 -3.35 -6.70
N THR A 73 -14.12 -3.97 -7.61
CA THR A 73 -13.55 -4.97 -8.54
C THR A 73 -12.42 -4.40 -9.38
N LEU A 74 -12.54 -3.13 -9.79
CA LEU A 74 -11.48 -2.45 -10.55
C LEU A 74 -10.25 -2.20 -9.67
N ALA A 75 -10.44 -1.66 -8.47
CA ALA A 75 -9.37 -1.41 -7.51
C ALA A 75 -8.63 -2.70 -7.12
N GLU A 76 -9.38 -3.76 -6.74
CA GLU A 76 -8.81 -5.06 -6.39
C GLU A 76 -7.90 -5.62 -7.48
N ARG A 77 -8.27 -5.45 -8.75
CA ARG A 77 -7.45 -5.90 -9.88
C ARG A 77 -6.14 -5.13 -9.99
N VAL A 78 -6.19 -3.80 -9.88
CA VAL A 78 -5.00 -2.94 -10.01
C VAL A 78 -4.06 -3.16 -8.83
N VAL A 79 -4.56 -3.01 -7.60
CA VAL A 79 -3.81 -3.23 -6.36
C VAL A 79 -3.19 -4.64 -6.32
N ARG A 80 -3.93 -5.67 -6.77
CA ARG A 80 -3.38 -7.02 -6.87
C ARG A 80 -2.18 -7.08 -7.81
N ARG A 81 -2.27 -6.47 -8.98
CA ARG A 81 -1.17 -6.43 -9.97
C ARG A 81 0.01 -5.64 -9.48
N HIS A 82 -0.23 -4.49 -8.85
CA HIS A 82 0.79 -3.68 -8.19
C HIS A 82 1.59 -4.53 -7.18
N ARG A 83 0.92 -5.11 -6.20
CA ARG A 83 1.53 -5.89 -5.10
C ARG A 83 2.22 -7.17 -5.58
N LEU A 84 1.73 -7.81 -6.64
CA LEU A 84 2.41 -8.92 -7.29
C LEU A 84 3.65 -8.45 -8.06
N ALA A 85 3.59 -7.29 -8.72
CA ALA A 85 4.73 -6.71 -9.42
C ALA A 85 5.85 -6.35 -8.43
N GLU A 86 5.52 -5.71 -7.30
CA GLU A 86 6.49 -5.43 -6.23
C GLU A 86 7.20 -6.71 -5.77
N ARG A 87 6.45 -7.79 -5.50
CA ARG A 87 7.05 -9.08 -5.13
C ARG A 87 7.98 -9.62 -6.20
N LEU A 88 7.58 -9.58 -7.48
CA LEU A 88 8.44 -10.04 -8.57
C LEU A 88 9.71 -9.21 -8.69
N LEU A 89 9.58 -7.89 -8.57
CA LEU A 89 10.69 -6.94 -8.69
C LEU A 89 11.68 -7.08 -7.55
N THR A 90 11.20 -7.26 -6.31
CA THR A 90 12.07 -7.43 -5.13
C THR A 90 12.61 -8.85 -5.03
N ASP A 91 11.73 -9.86 -4.96
CA ASP A 91 12.12 -11.22 -4.59
C ASP A 91 12.86 -11.97 -5.70
N ILE A 92 12.58 -11.64 -6.98
CA ILE A 92 13.15 -12.33 -8.14
C ILE A 92 14.18 -11.47 -8.89
N LEU A 93 13.88 -10.17 -9.09
CA LEU A 93 14.76 -9.29 -9.85
C LEU A 93 15.75 -8.53 -8.95
N GLY A 94 15.55 -8.50 -7.64
CA GLY A 94 16.48 -7.92 -6.67
C GLY A 94 16.51 -6.39 -6.67
N LEU A 95 15.41 -5.72 -7.08
CA LEU A 95 15.27 -4.27 -6.95
C LEU A 95 15.07 -3.90 -5.47
N SER A 96 15.51 -2.70 -5.08
CA SER A 96 15.15 -2.11 -3.80
C SER A 96 13.63 -1.85 -3.71
N TRP A 97 13.12 -1.70 -2.50
CA TRP A 97 11.71 -1.42 -2.27
C TRP A 97 11.22 -0.18 -3.02
N ALA A 98 11.99 0.91 -2.95
CA ALA A 98 11.64 2.16 -3.63
C ALA A 98 11.63 2.01 -5.16
N GLU A 99 12.62 1.31 -5.74
CA GLU A 99 12.65 1.03 -7.18
C GLU A 99 11.49 0.12 -7.59
N ALA A 100 11.21 -0.92 -6.80
CA ALA A 100 10.13 -1.87 -7.06
C ALA A 100 8.76 -1.20 -7.04
N HIS A 101 8.47 -0.36 -6.04
CA HIS A 101 7.24 0.41 -5.94
C HIS A 101 7.03 1.33 -7.16
N GLN A 102 8.07 2.10 -7.55
CA GLN A 102 8.00 2.97 -8.71
C GLN A 102 7.79 2.22 -10.04
N GLU A 103 8.39 1.04 -10.20
CA GLU A 103 8.21 0.23 -11.40
C GLU A 103 6.87 -0.49 -11.40
N ALA A 104 6.39 -0.97 -10.25
CA ALA A 104 5.08 -1.60 -10.10
C ALA A 104 3.94 -0.69 -10.55
N GLY A 105 3.98 0.60 -10.16
CA GLY A 105 3.01 1.61 -10.59
C GLY A 105 2.96 1.84 -12.11
N LYS A 106 4.04 1.52 -12.84
CA LYS A 106 4.04 1.54 -14.32
C LYS A 106 3.47 0.26 -14.92
N TRP A 107 3.64 -0.87 -14.24
CA TRP A 107 3.32 -2.20 -14.76
C TRP A 107 1.86 -2.60 -14.53
N GLU A 108 1.25 -2.20 -13.42
CA GLU A 108 -0.08 -2.64 -12.96
C GLU A 108 -1.19 -2.50 -13.99
N HIS A 109 -1.15 -1.43 -14.80
CA HIS A 109 -2.13 -1.15 -15.85
C HIS A 109 -1.94 -1.99 -17.12
N VAL A 110 -0.75 -2.59 -17.32
CA VAL A 110 -0.42 -3.32 -18.55
C VAL A 110 -0.23 -4.82 -18.33
N ILE A 111 -0.18 -5.29 -17.09
CA ILE A 111 -0.12 -6.71 -16.76
C ILE A 111 -1.39 -7.40 -17.24
N SER A 112 -1.24 -8.41 -18.11
CA SER A 112 -2.37 -9.24 -18.55
C SER A 112 -2.68 -10.33 -17.52
N ASP A 113 -3.90 -10.87 -17.57
CA ASP A 113 -4.33 -11.96 -16.68
C ASP A 113 -3.39 -13.19 -16.76
N SER A 114 -2.84 -13.47 -17.94
CA SER A 114 -1.90 -14.59 -18.12
C SER A 114 -0.55 -14.33 -17.44
N VAL A 115 -0.08 -13.09 -17.46
CA VAL A 115 1.16 -12.67 -16.77
C VAL A 115 0.91 -12.66 -15.27
N GLU A 116 -0.20 -12.10 -14.79
CA GLU A 116 -0.60 -12.11 -13.38
C GLU A 116 -0.61 -13.54 -12.80
N GLN A 117 -1.27 -14.47 -13.49
CA GLN A 117 -1.28 -15.89 -13.08
C GLN A 117 0.12 -16.53 -13.09
N ALA A 118 0.99 -16.14 -14.02
CA ALA A 118 2.36 -16.63 -14.05
C ALA A 118 3.17 -16.08 -12.86
N MET A 119 2.99 -14.80 -12.52
CA MET A 119 3.60 -14.19 -11.34
C MET A 119 3.20 -14.91 -10.05
N VAL A 120 1.90 -15.18 -9.86
CA VAL A 120 1.41 -15.93 -8.69
C VAL A 120 2.10 -17.28 -8.56
N ARG A 121 2.23 -18.05 -9.67
CA ARG A 121 2.91 -19.35 -9.64
C ARG A 121 4.40 -19.25 -9.35
N VAL A 122 5.10 -18.29 -9.96
CA VAL A 122 6.56 -18.10 -9.78
C VAL A 122 6.88 -17.67 -8.36
N LEU A 123 6.02 -16.84 -7.78
CA LEU A 123 6.16 -16.31 -6.43
C LEU A 123 5.68 -17.27 -5.33
N GLY A 124 5.10 -18.45 -5.69
CA GLY A 124 4.63 -19.41 -4.71
C GLY A 124 3.35 -19.00 -3.98
N GLU A 125 2.41 -18.37 -4.71
CA GLU A 125 1.10 -17.94 -4.18
C GLU A 125 1.25 -16.94 -3.00
N PRO A 126 1.91 -15.79 -3.19
CA PRO A 126 2.13 -14.85 -2.11
C PRO A 126 0.80 -14.27 -1.62
N THR A 127 0.71 -14.03 -0.31
CA THR A 127 -0.49 -13.45 0.32
C THR A 127 -0.35 -11.96 0.60
N THR A 128 0.89 -11.44 0.62
CA THR A 128 1.20 -10.03 0.87
C THR A 128 2.26 -9.53 -0.12
N CYS A 129 2.32 -8.20 -0.32
CA CYS A 129 3.43 -7.53 -0.97
C CYS A 129 4.69 -7.54 -0.06
N PRO A 130 5.86 -7.06 -0.51
CA PRO A 130 7.07 -6.99 0.32
C PRO A 130 6.88 -6.19 1.62
N HIS A 131 6.02 -5.19 1.59
CA HIS A 131 5.71 -4.31 2.72
C HIS A 131 4.68 -4.90 3.71
N GLY A 132 4.13 -6.10 3.40
CA GLY A 132 3.15 -6.79 4.24
C GLY A 132 1.69 -6.44 3.93
N ASN A 133 1.42 -5.60 2.90
CA ASN A 133 0.07 -5.25 2.49
C ASN A 133 -0.60 -6.46 1.80
N PRO A 134 -1.86 -6.83 2.17
CA PRO A 134 -2.53 -8.01 1.64
C PRO A 134 -2.74 -7.94 0.12
N ILE A 135 -2.42 -9.01 -0.61
CA ILE A 135 -2.72 -9.11 -2.05
C ILE A 135 -4.21 -9.44 -2.22
N PRO A 136 -5.03 -8.57 -2.85
CA PRO A 136 -6.45 -8.82 -3.05
C PRO A 136 -6.71 -10.18 -3.70
N GLY A 137 -7.66 -10.95 -3.16
CA GLY A 137 -8.00 -12.28 -3.63
C GLY A 137 -7.02 -13.41 -3.25
N ALA A 138 -5.97 -13.12 -2.48
CA ALA A 138 -5.14 -14.12 -1.84
C ALA A 138 -5.75 -14.61 -0.53
N ALA A 139 -5.38 -15.80 -0.08
CA ALA A 139 -5.85 -16.38 1.20
C ALA A 139 -5.03 -15.79 2.37
N TYR A 140 -5.21 -14.49 2.62
CA TYR A 140 -4.56 -13.80 3.72
C TYR A 140 -5.42 -13.83 4.98
N ASP A 141 -4.83 -14.28 6.10
CA ASP A 141 -5.44 -14.25 7.43
C ASP A 141 -4.70 -13.18 8.26
N PRO A 142 -5.32 -12.01 8.48
CA PRO A 142 -4.64 -10.90 9.17
C PRO A 142 -4.38 -11.26 10.63
N PRO A 143 -3.14 -11.14 11.12
CA PRO A 143 -2.86 -11.28 12.53
C PRO A 143 -3.48 -10.13 13.33
N ASP A 144 -3.65 -10.34 14.63
CA ASP A 144 -3.99 -9.26 15.55
C ASP A 144 -2.80 -8.30 15.67
N THR A 145 -2.98 -7.06 15.22
CA THR A 145 -1.92 -6.06 15.16
C THR A 145 -2.31 -4.77 15.88
N ARG A 146 -1.30 -4.03 16.30
CA ARG A 146 -1.42 -2.66 16.82
C ARG A 146 -0.34 -1.78 16.20
N ARG A 147 -0.48 -0.47 16.35
CA ARG A 147 0.54 0.47 15.85
C ARG A 147 1.77 0.42 16.76
N LEU A 148 2.94 0.59 16.18
CA LEU A 148 4.20 0.62 16.92
C LEU A 148 4.20 1.67 18.05
N VAL A 149 3.57 2.82 17.82
CA VAL A 149 3.44 3.91 18.81
C VAL A 149 2.63 3.52 20.04
N ASP A 150 1.77 2.50 19.94
CA ASP A 150 0.90 2.04 21.03
C ASP A 150 1.60 1.01 21.95
N LEU A 151 2.89 0.72 21.71
CA LEU A 151 3.67 -0.18 22.54
C LEU A 151 4.35 0.54 23.71
N ASP A 152 4.39 -0.16 24.84
CA ASP A 152 5.18 0.30 26.00
C ASP A 152 6.69 0.09 25.79
N VAL A 153 7.50 0.93 26.40
CA VAL A 153 8.96 0.74 26.46
C VAL A 153 9.30 -0.60 27.12
N GLY A 154 10.17 -1.36 26.49
CA GLY A 154 10.53 -2.73 26.89
C GLY A 154 9.68 -3.81 26.21
N SER A 155 8.64 -3.45 25.47
CA SER A 155 7.84 -4.41 24.71
C SER A 155 8.61 -4.92 23.50
N GLY A 156 8.59 -6.26 23.32
CA GLY A 156 8.98 -6.88 22.06
C GLY A 156 7.89 -6.75 21.02
N PHE A 157 8.27 -6.74 19.75
CA PHE A 157 7.33 -6.70 18.62
C PHE A 157 7.87 -7.47 17.43
N THR A 158 6.96 -7.82 16.51
CA THR A 158 7.32 -8.26 15.16
C THR A 158 6.64 -7.33 14.17
N ILE A 159 7.40 -6.75 13.23
CA ILE A 159 6.82 -5.92 12.17
C ILE A 159 5.93 -6.81 11.31
N ASN A 160 4.68 -6.40 11.12
CA ASN A 160 3.73 -7.14 10.31
C ASN A 160 3.46 -6.43 8.98
N ARG A 161 3.18 -5.13 9.04
CA ARG A 161 2.77 -4.37 7.87
C ARG A 161 3.30 -2.94 7.91
N ILE A 162 3.78 -2.48 6.78
CA ILE A 162 4.09 -1.09 6.46
C ILE A 162 3.00 -0.61 5.51
N PRO A 163 2.04 0.22 5.99
CA PRO A 163 0.92 0.70 5.17
C PRO A 163 1.37 1.53 3.99
N GLU A 164 0.56 1.52 2.93
CA GLU A 164 0.79 2.26 1.68
C GLU A 164 1.07 3.76 1.90
N GLU A 165 0.46 4.39 2.92
CA GLU A 165 0.71 5.79 3.23
C GLU A 165 2.19 6.10 3.50
N LEU A 166 2.95 5.13 3.99
CA LEU A 166 4.39 5.28 4.23
C LEU A 166 5.19 5.16 2.94
N GLU A 167 4.72 4.41 1.96
CA GLU A 167 5.40 4.17 0.68
C GLU A 167 5.48 5.46 -0.16
N PHE A 168 4.52 6.35 -0.02
CA PHE A 168 4.51 7.67 -0.69
C PHE A 168 5.36 8.75 -0.01
N SER A 169 6.00 8.41 1.13
CA SER A 169 6.85 9.37 1.84
C SER A 169 8.29 9.33 1.30
N PRO A 170 8.79 10.42 0.68
CA PRO A 170 10.12 10.42 0.06
C PRO A 170 11.23 9.97 1.01
N GLY A 171 12.03 8.98 0.59
CA GLY A 171 13.16 8.45 1.34
C GLY A 171 12.77 7.52 2.50
N LEU A 172 11.49 7.26 2.73
CA LEU A 172 11.06 6.43 3.87
C LEU A 172 11.21 4.95 3.56
N LEU A 173 10.88 4.49 2.35
CA LEU A 173 11.11 3.10 1.95
C LEU A 173 12.58 2.72 2.02
N GLU A 174 13.46 3.57 1.50
CA GLU A 174 14.91 3.37 1.57
C GLU A 174 15.37 3.32 3.04
N PHE A 175 14.88 4.24 3.89
CA PHE A 175 15.21 4.24 5.32
C PHE A 175 14.76 2.94 6.00
N LEU A 176 13.56 2.45 5.72
CA LEU A 176 13.02 1.23 6.32
C LEU A 176 13.84 0.00 5.87
N GLU A 177 14.13 -0.11 4.58
CA GLU A 177 14.92 -1.19 3.99
C GLU A 177 16.36 -1.20 4.53
N ASP A 178 17.08 -0.06 4.51
CA ASP A 178 18.45 0.10 4.99
C ASP A 178 18.62 -0.22 6.49
N ASN A 179 17.54 -0.12 7.26
CA ASN A 179 17.53 -0.39 8.69
C ASN A 179 16.89 -1.72 9.07
N ASP A 180 16.60 -2.60 8.11
CA ASP A 180 15.93 -3.89 8.33
C ASP A 180 14.59 -3.77 9.06
N LEU A 181 13.87 -2.66 8.85
CA LEU A 181 12.51 -2.45 9.37
C LEU A 181 11.50 -3.14 8.44
N LEU A 182 11.64 -4.46 8.29
CA LEU A 182 10.94 -5.28 7.29
C LEU A 182 9.85 -6.15 7.95
N PRO A 183 8.76 -6.49 7.25
CA PRO A 183 7.80 -7.47 7.75
C PRO A 183 8.47 -8.79 8.16
N GLY A 184 8.13 -9.28 9.35
CA GLY A 184 8.75 -10.45 9.98
C GLY A 184 9.93 -10.15 10.89
N GLN A 185 10.54 -8.96 10.82
CA GLN A 185 11.62 -8.58 11.71
C GLN A 185 11.14 -8.33 13.12
N ARG A 186 11.96 -8.77 14.09
CA ARG A 186 11.67 -8.64 15.52
C ARG A 186 12.51 -7.52 16.13
N GLY A 187 11.89 -6.78 17.02
CA GLY A 187 12.56 -5.71 17.75
C GLY A 187 12.01 -5.52 19.15
N VAL A 188 12.62 -4.59 19.87
CA VAL A 188 12.19 -4.15 21.21
C VAL A 188 12.13 -2.63 21.21
N VAL A 189 11.07 -2.05 21.78
CA VAL A 189 10.97 -0.59 22.00
C VAL A 189 11.87 -0.22 23.18
N THR A 190 12.90 0.57 22.95
CA THR A 190 13.85 0.98 24.00
C THR A 190 13.58 2.37 24.56
N ALA A 191 12.93 3.24 23.76
CA ALA A 191 12.44 4.54 24.23
C ALA A 191 11.24 5.00 23.39
N MET A 192 10.38 5.83 23.99
CA MET A 192 9.25 6.48 23.33
C MET A 192 9.21 7.94 23.77
N SER A 193 9.26 8.86 22.82
CA SER A 193 9.12 10.29 23.07
C SER A 193 7.64 10.71 23.13
N PRO A 194 7.31 11.82 23.82
CA PRO A 194 5.91 12.28 23.94
C PRO A 194 5.24 12.62 22.61
N ASP A 195 6.01 12.92 21.55
CA ASP A 195 5.51 13.17 20.21
C ASP A 195 5.21 11.89 19.41
N GLY A 196 5.55 10.71 19.96
CA GLY A 196 5.39 9.42 19.33
C GLY A 196 6.62 8.92 18.56
N THR A 197 7.73 9.68 18.56
CA THR A 197 9.02 9.17 18.03
C THR A 197 9.51 8.02 18.91
N ALA A 198 9.80 6.86 18.31
CA ALA A 198 10.29 5.68 19.02
C ALA A 198 11.78 5.43 18.73
N THR A 199 12.47 4.89 19.73
CA THR A 199 13.75 4.22 19.54
C THR A 199 13.52 2.72 19.71
N VAL A 200 13.97 1.94 18.74
CA VAL A 200 13.85 0.48 18.77
C VAL A 200 15.22 -0.17 18.64
N GLU A 201 15.34 -1.39 19.14
CA GLU A 201 16.49 -2.24 18.90
C GLU A 201 16.08 -3.41 18.01
N ILE A 202 16.77 -3.57 16.87
CA ILE A 202 16.60 -4.68 15.92
C ILE A 202 17.99 -5.24 15.64
N GLU A 203 18.20 -6.54 15.89
CA GLU A 203 19.48 -7.25 15.67
C GLU A 203 20.69 -6.55 16.30
N GLY A 204 20.50 -5.96 17.50
CA GLY A 204 21.55 -5.24 18.24
C GLY A 204 21.85 -3.83 17.70
N ARG A 205 21.10 -3.35 16.72
CA ARG A 205 21.19 -1.97 16.21
C ARG A 205 20.08 -1.10 16.80
N THR A 206 20.44 0.09 17.22
CA THR A 206 19.49 1.09 17.75
C THR A 206 19.03 2.00 16.61
N ILE A 207 17.71 2.07 16.38
CA ILE A 207 17.09 2.80 15.26
C ILE A 207 16.06 3.78 15.81
N GLY A 208 16.14 5.04 15.40
CA GLY A 208 15.12 6.06 15.67
C GLY A 208 14.06 6.08 14.58
N ILE A 209 12.79 5.92 14.94
CA ILE A 209 11.65 5.94 14.01
C ILE A 209 10.78 7.14 14.32
N GLY A 210 10.59 8.04 13.34
CA GLY A 210 9.80 9.25 13.53
C GLY A 210 8.31 8.98 13.77
N ALA A 211 7.63 9.89 14.46
CA ALA A 211 6.22 9.77 14.85
C ALA A 211 5.27 9.45 13.69
N PHE A 212 5.54 9.97 12.50
CA PHE A 212 4.73 9.67 11.31
C PHE A 212 4.72 8.18 10.98
N ALA A 213 5.88 7.52 11.05
CA ALA A 213 5.99 6.10 10.76
C ALA A 213 5.48 5.23 11.93
N THR A 214 5.83 5.55 13.18
CA THR A 214 5.39 4.76 14.34
C THR A 214 3.88 4.71 14.54
N GLN A 215 3.19 5.77 14.15
CA GLN A 215 1.71 5.85 14.19
C GLN A 215 1.02 4.99 13.12
N ARG A 216 1.79 4.43 12.18
CA ARG A 216 1.27 3.70 11.02
C ARG A 216 1.79 2.27 10.93
N ILE A 217 3.05 2.03 11.23
CA ILE A 217 3.63 0.68 11.21
C ILE A 217 2.84 -0.24 12.13
N LEU A 218 2.33 -1.34 11.57
CA LEU A 218 1.58 -2.35 12.29
C LEU A 218 2.51 -3.49 12.75
N VAL A 219 2.38 -3.84 14.02
CA VAL A 219 3.20 -4.84 14.70
C VAL A 219 2.32 -5.84 15.45
N ALA A 220 2.79 -7.09 15.56
CA ALA A 220 2.19 -8.16 16.33
C ALA A 220 3.06 -8.52 17.54
#